data_681d7d5c9970dd9a6fc950606117cf93
#
_entry.id   681d7d5c9970dd9a6fc950606117cf93
#
_cell.length_a   1.000
_cell.length_b   1.000
_cell.length_c   1.000
_cell.angle_alpha   90.00
_cell.angle_beta   90.00
_cell.angle_gamma   90.00
#
_symmetry.space_group_name_H-M   'P 1'
#
loop_
_entity.id
_entity.type
_entity.pdbx_description
1 polymer ?
#
loop_
_entity_poly.entity_id
_entity_poly.type
_entity_poly.pdbx_seq_one_letter_code
_entity_poly.pdbx_strand_id
1 'polypeptide(L)'
;REKLGDAFLSPYTIIRARLAFGGFDFIVEPYSVFFENTLPPVLAAFDGAVAALKAVTSTDETHAEPMILYLQQYRSALAEDRVDKLEEAWSLCDRRWMDTKAGIQIVHDIEDGYSDPLRAKQGPDFSLRFLDETFDTQNSQIQDIHSLICKYYKSRKTSLSADGLTALSNTIAGIYYIPFKTGCSLVFSYSGQSIPNRLDVKKDKGVKIYFDAVETMARVEQVKSKVLDIFADARSSVIDKFQPDAVDQLVWHVAAHEVGHAIYGIRSISQFIQ
;
A
#
# COMPACT_ATOMS: atom_id res chain seq x y z
N ARG A 1 -5.48 -11.46 -26.42
CA ARG A 1 -6.54 -11.36 -25.41
C ARG A 1 -7.59 -12.46 -25.58
N GLU A 2 -8.15 -12.67 -26.77
CA GLU A 2 -9.20 -13.68 -27.02
C GLU A 2 -8.80 -15.12 -26.68
N LYS A 3 -7.50 -15.47 -26.73
CA LYS A 3 -7.00 -16.82 -26.43
C LYS A 3 -6.74 -17.12 -24.93
N LEU A 4 -6.66 -16.12 -24.09
CA LEU A 4 -6.26 -16.27 -22.67
C LEU A 4 -7.45 -16.21 -21.70
N GLY A 5 -8.63 -15.81 -22.18
CA GLY A 5 -9.86 -15.78 -21.38
C GLY A 5 -9.80 -14.89 -20.13
N ASP A 6 -10.71 -15.14 -19.20
CA ASP A 6 -10.86 -14.36 -17.96
C ASP A 6 -9.64 -14.44 -17.04
N ALA A 7 -8.88 -15.52 -17.09
CA ALA A 7 -7.63 -15.68 -16.36
C ALA A 7 -6.59 -14.60 -16.70
N PHE A 8 -6.58 -14.11 -17.95
CA PHE A 8 -5.70 -13.02 -18.36
C PHE A 8 -6.05 -11.70 -17.66
N LEU A 9 -7.32 -11.49 -17.38
CA LEU A 9 -7.81 -10.26 -16.74
C LEU A 9 -7.57 -10.25 -15.24
N SER A 10 -7.33 -11.41 -14.60
CA SER A 10 -7.01 -11.45 -13.17
C SER A 10 -5.68 -10.76 -12.89
N PRO A 11 -5.62 -9.76 -12.03
CA PRO A 11 -4.39 -9.07 -11.69
C PRO A 11 -3.39 -9.97 -10.91
N TYR A 12 -3.87 -11.01 -10.24
CA TYR A 12 -3.10 -11.91 -9.36
C TYR A 12 -2.54 -13.14 -10.06
N THR A 13 -2.32 -13.05 -11.35
CA THR A 13 -1.76 -14.12 -12.17
C THR A 13 -0.53 -13.65 -12.92
N ILE A 14 0.33 -14.60 -13.26
CA ILE A 14 1.53 -14.36 -14.04
C ILE A 14 1.36 -14.93 -15.44
N ILE A 15 1.86 -14.23 -16.43
CA ILE A 15 1.87 -14.70 -17.83
C ILE A 15 3.22 -15.35 -18.09
N ARG A 16 3.21 -16.66 -18.34
CA ARG A 16 4.38 -17.41 -18.75
C ARG A 16 4.36 -17.60 -20.28
N ALA A 17 5.43 -17.21 -20.96
CA ALA A 17 5.66 -17.59 -22.34
C ALA A 17 6.27 -18.98 -22.40
N ARG A 18 5.70 -19.86 -23.22
CA ARG A 18 6.22 -21.20 -23.48
C ARG A 18 6.52 -21.34 -24.96
N LEU A 19 7.68 -21.90 -25.30
CA LEU A 19 8.04 -22.20 -26.70
C LEU A 19 7.08 -23.27 -27.24
N ALA A 20 6.48 -22.99 -28.37
CA ALA A 20 5.57 -23.88 -29.06
C ALA A 20 5.96 -23.98 -30.55
N PHE A 21 5.40 -24.96 -31.26
CA PHE A 21 5.64 -25.10 -32.69
C PHE A 21 5.10 -23.86 -33.43
N GLY A 22 6.00 -23.13 -34.04
CA GLY A 22 5.67 -21.92 -34.80
C GLY A 22 5.66 -20.62 -34.02
N GLY A 23 6.11 -20.60 -32.71
CA GLY A 23 6.18 -19.38 -31.92
C GLY A 23 6.13 -19.60 -30.42
N PHE A 24 5.37 -18.75 -29.72
CA PHE A 24 5.16 -18.84 -28.28
C PHE A 24 3.68 -19.01 -27.97
N ASP A 25 3.39 -19.93 -27.05
CA ASP A 25 2.13 -19.96 -26.32
C ASP A 25 2.26 -19.19 -25.01
N PHE A 26 1.17 -18.56 -24.59
CA PHE A 26 1.09 -17.87 -23.32
C PHE A 26 0.15 -18.63 -22.38
N ILE A 27 0.64 -18.91 -21.18
CA ILE A 27 -0.12 -19.55 -20.10
C ILE A 27 -0.27 -18.54 -18.99
N VAL A 28 -1.45 -18.48 -18.41
CA VAL A 28 -1.74 -17.60 -17.26
C VAL A 28 -1.89 -18.48 -16.03
N GLU A 29 -1.04 -18.24 -15.04
CA GLU A 29 -0.93 -19.08 -13.84
C GLU A 29 -1.03 -18.25 -12.57
N PRO A 30 -1.71 -18.76 -11.51
CA PRO A 30 -1.61 -18.22 -10.16
C PRO A 30 -0.17 -18.24 -9.63
N TYR A 31 0.12 -17.45 -8.60
CA TYR A 31 1.46 -17.42 -7.97
C TYR A 31 1.87 -18.79 -7.43
N SER A 32 0.94 -19.53 -6.82
CA SER A 32 1.15 -20.88 -6.29
C SER A 32 1.66 -21.86 -7.34
N VAL A 33 1.16 -21.74 -8.57
CA VAL A 33 1.54 -22.58 -9.71
C VAL A 33 2.86 -22.09 -10.34
N PHE A 34 2.96 -20.78 -10.58
CA PHE A 34 4.16 -20.20 -11.20
C PHE A 34 5.40 -20.38 -10.31
N PHE A 35 5.26 -20.21 -9.00
CA PHE A 35 6.33 -20.29 -8.01
C PHE A 35 6.33 -21.63 -7.23
N GLU A 36 5.81 -22.70 -7.81
CA GLU A 36 5.67 -24.03 -7.15
C GLU A 36 6.94 -24.52 -6.43
N ASN A 37 8.13 -24.17 -6.95
CA ASN A 37 9.40 -24.59 -6.39
C ASN A 37 9.95 -23.62 -5.33
N THR A 38 9.52 -22.38 -5.29
CA THR A 38 10.05 -21.33 -4.40
C THR A 38 9.06 -20.88 -3.34
N LEU A 39 7.77 -21.10 -3.54
CA LEU A 39 6.74 -20.72 -2.59
C LEU A 39 6.67 -21.58 -1.32
N PRO A 40 6.91 -22.91 -1.33
CA PRO A 40 6.76 -23.74 -0.14
C PRO A 40 7.55 -23.26 1.09
N PRO A 41 8.83 -22.85 1.00
CA PRO A 41 9.53 -22.30 2.15
C PRO A 41 8.95 -20.98 2.66
N VAL A 42 8.36 -20.15 1.78
CA VAL A 42 7.67 -18.92 2.16
C VAL A 42 6.42 -19.25 2.97
N LEU A 43 5.60 -20.21 2.50
CA LEU A 43 4.40 -20.65 3.22
C LEU A 43 4.76 -21.24 4.59
N ALA A 44 5.85 -22.01 4.68
CA ALA A 44 6.36 -22.55 5.96
C ALA A 44 6.83 -21.44 6.91
N ALA A 45 7.42 -20.35 6.38
CA ALA A 45 7.80 -19.19 7.19
C ALA A 45 6.55 -18.47 7.77
N PHE A 46 5.46 -18.35 7.02
CA PHE A 46 4.19 -17.86 7.56
C PHE A 46 3.64 -18.74 8.68
N ASP A 47 3.69 -20.07 8.52
CA ASP A 47 3.27 -21.02 9.56
C ASP A 47 4.11 -20.86 10.83
N GLY A 48 5.42 -20.70 10.67
CA GLY A 48 6.36 -20.42 11.77
C GLY A 48 6.09 -19.09 12.48
N ALA A 49 5.85 -18.02 11.73
CA ALA A 49 5.51 -16.70 12.28
C ALA A 49 4.18 -16.74 13.06
N VAL A 50 3.16 -17.40 12.53
CA VAL A 50 1.88 -17.61 13.23
C VAL A 50 2.08 -18.42 14.52
N ALA A 51 2.88 -19.48 14.49
CA ALA A 51 3.17 -20.28 15.67
C ALA A 51 3.91 -19.46 16.74
N ALA A 52 4.89 -18.66 16.34
CA ALA A 52 5.63 -17.77 17.23
C ALA A 52 4.73 -16.71 17.88
N LEU A 53 3.86 -16.06 17.09
CA LEU A 53 2.89 -15.11 17.61
C LEU A 53 1.94 -15.76 18.62
N LYS A 54 1.40 -16.93 18.35
CA LYS A 54 0.56 -17.67 19.29
C LYS A 54 1.26 -18.02 20.60
N ALA A 55 2.57 -18.26 20.57
CA ALA A 55 3.35 -18.56 21.78
C ALA A 55 3.56 -17.31 22.65
N VAL A 56 3.58 -16.10 22.07
CA VAL A 56 3.83 -14.84 22.78
C VAL A 56 2.55 -14.18 23.29
N THR A 57 1.38 -14.54 22.77
CA THR A 57 0.06 -13.91 23.04
C THR A 57 -0.45 -14.01 24.47
N SER A 58 0.29 -14.63 25.39
CA SER A 58 -0.13 -14.64 26.80
C SER A 58 -0.16 -13.25 27.46
N THR A 59 0.35 -12.20 26.81
CA THR A 59 0.49 -10.86 27.38
C THR A 59 -0.24 -9.73 26.66
N ASP A 60 -0.58 -9.89 25.38
CA ASP A 60 -1.31 -8.86 24.59
C ASP A 60 -2.17 -9.49 23.48
N GLU A 61 -3.34 -9.99 23.86
CA GLU A 61 -4.28 -10.63 22.93
C GLU A 61 -4.87 -9.65 21.89
N THR A 62 -4.96 -8.37 22.24
CA THR A 62 -5.69 -7.37 21.42
C THR A 62 -5.01 -7.05 20.08
N HIS A 63 -3.69 -7.15 20.00
CA HIS A 63 -2.93 -6.85 18.79
C HIS A 63 -2.44 -8.10 18.05
N ALA A 64 -2.22 -9.19 18.76
CA ALA A 64 -1.66 -10.40 18.18
C ALA A 64 -2.70 -11.19 17.38
N GLU A 65 -3.95 -11.31 17.84
CA GLU A 65 -4.98 -12.07 17.13
C GLU A 65 -5.28 -11.53 15.73
N PRO A 66 -5.50 -10.20 15.51
CA PRO A 66 -5.66 -9.66 14.17
C PRO A 66 -4.46 -9.93 13.25
N MET A 67 -3.23 -9.88 13.77
CA MET A 67 -2.03 -10.17 13.01
C MET A 67 -1.94 -11.65 12.64
N ILE A 68 -2.29 -12.55 13.55
CA ILE A 68 -2.34 -13.99 13.29
C ILE A 68 -3.35 -14.29 12.17
N LEU A 69 -4.57 -13.76 12.27
CA LEU A 69 -5.62 -13.97 11.27
C LEU A 69 -5.22 -13.40 9.90
N TYR A 70 -4.55 -12.26 9.89
CA TYR A 70 -4.03 -11.66 8.67
C TYR A 70 -2.94 -12.52 8.04
N LEU A 71 -1.92 -12.96 8.79
CA LEU A 71 -0.82 -13.78 8.24
C LEU A 71 -1.33 -15.12 7.71
N GLN A 72 -2.30 -15.73 8.39
CA GLN A 72 -2.96 -16.95 7.90
C GLN A 72 -3.68 -16.71 6.58
N GLN A 73 -4.38 -15.58 6.45
CA GLN A 73 -5.10 -15.24 5.21
C GLN A 73 -4.13 -14.87 4.08
N TYR A 74 -3.04 -14.15 4.38
CA TYR A 74 -2.02 -13.82 3.40
C TYR A 74 -1.37 -15.09 2.84
N ARG A 75 -0.99 -16.01 3.73
CA ARG A 75 -0.51 -17.34 3.35
C ARG A 75 -1.50 -18.07 2.43
N SER A 76 -2.79 -18.03 2.78
CA SER A 76 -3.84 -18.70 2.00
C SER A 76 -4.02 -18.07 0.62
N ALA A 77 -3.97 -16.74 0.52
CA ALA A 77 -4.05 -16.03 -0.76
C ALA A 77 -2.84 -16.32 -1.67
N LEU A 78 -1.63 -16.42 -1.11
CA LEU A 78 -0.45 -16.85 -1.86
C LEU A 78 -0.53 -18.29 -2.35
N ALA A 79 -1.17 -19.17 -1.58
CA ALA A 79 -1.31 -20.60 -1.89
C ALA A 79 -2.52 -20.92 -2.79
N GLU A 80 -3.39 -19.95 -3.06
CA GLU A 80 -4.58 -20.16 -3.91
C GLU A 80 -4.17 -20.50 -5.34
N ASP A 81 -4.61 -21.65 -5.85
CA ASP A 81 -4.30 -22.15 -7.19
C ASP A 81 -5.44 -21.98 -8.19
N ARG A 82 -6.62 -21.62 -7.70
CA ARG A 82 -7.82 -21.42 -8.50
C ARG A 82 -7.96 -19.97 -8.93
N VAL A 83 -7.84 -19.70 -10.21
CA VAL A 83 -7.94 -18.35 -10.78
C VAL A 83 -9.25 -17.66 -10.41
N ASP A 84 -10.37 -18.39 -10.40
CA ASP A 84 -11.69 -17.88 -10.04
C ASP A 84 -11.86 -17.53 -8.55
N LYS A 85 -10.88 -17.89 -7.70
CA LYS A 85 -10.88 -17.61 -6.26
C LYS A 85 -9.86 -16.54 -5.84
N LEU A 86 -8.94 -16.17 -6.70
CA LEU A 86 -7.87 -15.23 -6.36
C LEU A 86 -8.41 -13.88 -5.87
N GLU A 87 -9.40 -13.32 -6.57
CA GLU A 87 -9.99 -12.03 -6.20
C GLU A 87 -10.60 -12.06 -4.80
N GLU A 88 -11.34 -13.11 -4.47
CA GLU A 88 -11.95 -13.33 -3.16
C GLU A 88 -10.86 -13.50 -2.06
N ALA A 89 -9.84 -14.32 -2.35
CA ALA A 89 -8.76 -14.59 -1.41
C ALA A 89 -7.97 -13.32 -1.05
N TRP A 90 -7.65 -12.49 -2.04
CA TRP A 90 -6.93 -11.24 -1.82
C TRP A 90 -7.79 -10.15 -1.20
N SER A 91 -9.09 -10.06 -1.56
CA SER A 91 -10.02 -9.15 -0.88
C SER A 91 -10.14 -9.48 0.60
N LEU A 92 -10.21 -10.76 0.95
CA LEU A 92 -10.24 -11.18 2.35
C LEU A 92 -8.90 -10.90 3.06
N CYS A 93 -7.78 -11.04 2.35
CA CYS A 93 -6.46 -10.68 2.87
C CYS A 93 -6.39 -9.20 3.24
N ASP A 94 -6.80 -8.30 2.34
CA ASP A 94 -6.90 -6.86 2.60
C ASP A 94 -7.77 -6.56 3.82
N ARG A 95 -8.94 -7.19 3.91
CA ARG A 95 -9.87 -6.99 5.05
C ARG A 95 -9.26 -7.41 6.38
N ARG A 96 -8.55 -8.53 6.43
CA ARG A 96 -7.84 -8.99 7.62
C ARG A 96 -6.66 -8.09 7.98
N TRP A 97 -5.94 -7.62 6.97
CA TRP A 97 -4.86 -6.68 7.18
C TRP A 97 -5.36 -5.35 7.76
N MET A 98 -6.49 -4.83 7.28
CA MET A 98 -7.09 -3.59 7.80
C MET A 98 -7.46 -3.68 9.29
N ASP A 99 -7.70 -4.87 9.81
CA ASP A 99 -8.00 -5.07 11.24
C ASP A 99 -6.72 -5.00 12.11
N THR A 100 -5.52 -5.09 11.54
CA THR A 100 -4.25 -4.93 12.28
C THR A 100 -3.99 -3.46 12.59
N LYS A 101 -3.81 -3.11 13.87
CA LYS A 101 -3.65 -1.71 14.34
C LYS A 101 -2.38 -1.45 15.14
N ALA A 102 -1.44 -2.40 15.14
CA ALA A 102 -0.20 -2.26 15.90
C ALA A 102 0.77 -1.26 15.25
N GLY A 103 1.71 -0.74 16.03
CA GLY A 103 2.81 0.07 15.52
C GLY A 103 3.74 -0.68 14.55
N ILE A 104 3.69 -2.02 14.58
CA ILE A 104 4.38 -2.91 13.62
C ILE A 104 3.36 -3.30 12.55
N GLN A 105 3.71 -3.07 11.29
CA GLN A 105 2.89 -3.42 10.13
C GLN A 105 3.66 -4.36 9.22
N ILE A 106 3.04 -5.47 8.88
CA ILE A 106 3.44 -6.32 7.76
C ILE A 106 2.50 -5.96 6.62
N VAL A 107 3.05 -5.52 5.50
CA VAL A 107 2.26 -5.03 4.39
C VAL A 107 2.48 -5.95 3.19
N HIS A 108 1.39 -6.50 2.68
CA HIS A 108 1.33 -7.18 1.39
C HIS A 108 0.87 -6.14 0.38
N ASP A 109 1.78 -5.47 -0.22
CA ASP A 109 1.42 -4.48 -1.21
C ASP A 109 1.24 -5.18 -2.56
N ILE A 110 0.05 -5.11 -3.13
CA ILE A 110 -0.26 -5.70 -4.43
C ILE A 110 -0.70 -4.57 -5.37
N GLU A 111 -0.03 -3.45 -5.30
CA GLU A 111 -0.42 -2.26 -6.03
C GLU A 111 0.15 -2.15 -7.45
N ASP A 112 0.91 -3.12 -7.91
CA ASP A 112 1.82 -2.83 -8.98
C ASP A 112 1.39 -3.06 -10.41
N GLY A 113 0.30 -2.48 -10.76
CA GLY A 113 0.16 -2.00 -12.12
C GLY A 113 1.22 -0.95 -12.54
N TYR A 114 2.09 -0.48 -11.62
CA TYR A 114 3.14 0.48 -11.96
C TYR A 114 4.35 -0.15 -12.64
N SER A 115 4.73 -1.36 -12.26
CA SER A 115 5.84 -2.09 -12.86
C SER A 115 5.43 -2.95 -14.05
N ASP A 116 4.16 -3.29 -14.19
CA ASP A 116 3.66 -3.98 -15.38
C ASP A 116 3.47 -3.00 -16.55
N PRO A 117 4.17 -3.18 -17.70
CA PRO A 117 4.01 -2.31 -18.86
C PRO A 117 2.58 -2.19 -19.37
N LEU A 118 1.76 -3.20 -19.14
CA LEU A 118 0.35 -3.23 -19.52
C LEU A 118 -0.59 -2.77 -18.42
N ARG A 119 -0.06 -2.53 -17.21
CA ARG A 119 -0.82 -2.19 -16.00
C ARG A 119 -2.00 -3.15 -15.73
N ALA A 120 -1.81 -4.41 -16.04
CA ALA A 120 -2.84 -5.46 -15.96
C ALA A 120 -2.54 -6.50 -14.88
N LYS A 121 -1.29 -6.56 -14.42
CA LYS A 121 -0.81 -7.55 -13.45
C LYS A 121 -0.25 -6.88 -12.21
N GLN A 122 -0.42 -7.55 -11.09
CA GLN A 122 0.14 -7.17 -9.80
C GLN A 122 1.20 -8.20 -9.42
N GLY A 123 2.28 -7.76 -8.81
CA GLY A 123 3.34 -8.62 -8.32
C GLY A 123 3.20 -8.83 -6.81
N PRO A 124 3.58 -10.01 -6.28
CA PRO A 124 3.66 -10.21 -4.86
C PRO A 124 4.69 -9.26 -4.26
N ASP A 125 4.31 -8.56 -3.21
CA ASP A 125 5.14 -7.64 -2.48
C ASP A 125 5.08 -7.91 -0.98
N PHE A 126 6.10 -7.48 -0.26
CA PHE A 126 6.15 -7.60 1.19
C PHE A 126 7.02 -6.49 1.76
N SER A 127 6.52 -5.81 2.77
CA SER A 127 7.33 -4.88 3.55
C SER A 127 7.03 -5.00 5.04
N LEU A 128 8.06 -4.79 5.85
CA LEU A 128 7.97 -4.67 7.29
C LEU A 128 8.15 -3.20 7.67
N ARG A 129 7.19 -2.65 8.39
CA ARG A 129 7.13 -1.22 8.73
C ARG A 129 6.94 -1.05 10.22
N PHE A 130 7.67 -0.13 10.80
CA PHE A 130 7.57 0.27 12.20
C PHE A 130 7.15 1.72 12.28
N LEU A 131 6.14 2.03 13.09
CA LEU A 131 5.79 3.41 13.40
C LEU A 131 7.04 4.11 13.95
N ASP A 132 7.41 5.22 13.34
CA ASP A 132 8.61 5.95 13.71
C ASP A 132 8.27 6.99 14.80
N GLU A 133 8.59 6.65 16.03
CA GLU A 133 8.34 7.49 17.21
C GLU A 133 9.22 8.74 17.25
N THR A 134 10.28 8.81 16.44
CA THR A 134 11.10 10.04 16.32
C THR A 134 10.33 11.18 15.64
N PHE A 135 9.21 10.87 14.99
CA PHE A 135 8.29 11.80 14.34
C PHE A 135 6.96 11.98 15.10
N ASP A 136 6.95 11.84 16.41
CA ASP A 136 5.72 11.94 17.22
C ASP A 136 4.94 13.25 17.00
N THR A 137 5.64 14.37 16.86
CA THR A 137 5.03 15.66 16.56
C THR A 137 4.33 15.64 15.21
N GLN A 138 5.00 15.15 14.17
CA GLN A 138 4.46 15.06 12.80
C GLN A 138 3.33 14.03 12.74
N ASN A 139 3.47 12.90 13.43
CA ASN A 139 2.40 11.90 13.55
C ASN A 139 1.14 12.50 14.19
N SER A 140 1.28 13.27 15.25
CA SER A 140 0.18 14.00 15.89
C SER A 140 -0.47 15.01 14.94
N GLN A 141 0.33 15.77 14.22
CA GLN A 141 -0.14 16.71 13.21
C GLN A 141 -0.90 16.02 12.06
N ILE A 142 -0.43 14.87 11.58
CA ILE A 142 -1.13 14.07 10.55
C ILE A 142 -2.51 13.63 11.07
N GLN A 143 -2.61 13.22 12.34
CA GLN A 143 -3.90 12.88 12.97
C GLN A 143 -4.82 14.11 13.09
N ASP A 144 -4.29 15.28 13.40
CA ASP A 144 -5.04 16.53 13.46
C ASP A 144 -5.59 16.92 12.09
N ILE A 145 -4.78 16.85 11.03
CA ILE A 145 -5.23 17.09 9.65
C ILE A 145 -6.34 16.10 9.28
N HIS A 146 -6.13 14.82 9.51
CA HIS A 146 -7.14 13.81 9.24
C HIS A 146 -8.46 14.13 9.97
N SER A 147 -8.38 14.49 11.25
CA SER A 147 -9.53 14.88 12.07
C SER A 147 -10.23 16.13 11.52
N LEU A 148 -9.48 17.14 11.10
CA LEU A 148 -10.02 18.36 10.48
C LEU A 148 -10.73 18.05 9.16
N ILE A 149 -10.14 17.22 8.31
CA ILE A 149 -10.73 16.79 7.05
C ILE A 149 -12.03 16.02 7.30
N CYS A 150 -12.01 15.07 8.24
CA CYS A 150 -13.21 14.33 8.64
C CYS A 150 -14.32 15.27 9.14
N LYS A 151 -13.99 16.24 9.98
CA LYS A 151 -14.93 17.23 10.51
C LYS A 151 -15.49 18.11 9.41
N TYR A 152 -14.66 18.57 8.49
CA TYR A 152 -15.07 19.38 7.34
C TYR A 152 -16.09 18.65 6.48
N TYR A 153 -15.81 17.41 6.07
CA TYR A 153 -16.71 16.64 5.24
C TYR A 153 -18.00 16.20 5.96
N LYS A 154 -17.92 15.88 7.26
CA LYS A 154 -19.12 15.60 8.08
C LYS A 154 -20.05 16.82 8.20
N SER A 155 -19.50 18.04 8.20
CA SER A 155 -20.30 19.27 8.29
C SER A 155 -20.97 19.65 6.96
N ARG A 156 -20.45 19.18 5.82
CA ARG A 156 -20.99 19.48 4.49
C ARG A 156 -21.81 18.31 3.96
N LYS A 157 -23.13 18.41 4.10
CA LYS A 157 -24.09 17.37 3.72
C LYS A 157 -24.10 16.94 2.23
N THR A 158 -23.26 17.51 1.36
CA THR A 158 -23.41 17.39 -0.10
C THR A 158 -22.21 16.83 -0.84
N SER A 159 -21.06 16.59 -0.20
CA SER A 159 -19.82 16.34 -0.96
C SER A 159 -19.24 14.92 -0.87
N LEU A 160 -19.64 14.11 0.09
CA LEU A 160 -19.20 12.71 0.20
C LEU A 160 -20.39 11.77 0.40
N SER A 161 -20.31 10.60 -0.25
CA SER A 161 -21.21 9.48 0.05
C SER A 161 -21.01 8.97 1.48
N ALA A 162 -21.98 8.23 2.00
CA ALA A 162 -21.84 7.55 3.30
C ALA A 162 -20.61 6.64 3.33
N ASP A 163 -20.32 5.93 2.24
CA ASP A 163 -19.15 5.07 2.08
C ASP A 163 -17.85 5.86 2.17
N GLY A 164 -17.80 7.04 1.52
CA GLY A 164 -16.64 7.94 1.56
C GLY A 164 -16.36 8.48 2.96
N LEU A 165 -17.41 8.79 3.74
CA LEU A 165 -17.25 9.21 5.13
C LEU A 165 -16.80 8.06 6.04
N THR A 166 -17.27 6.83 5.79
CA THR A 166 -16.85 5.64 6.51
C THR A 166 -15.37 5.34 6.23
N ALA A 167 -14.99 5.33 4.96
CA ALA A 167 -13.59 5.13 4.55
C ALA A 167 -12.67 6.15 5.20
N LEU A 168 -13.02 7.44 5.12
CA LEU A 168 -12.23 8.50 5.73
C LEU A 168 -12.14 8.35 7.26
N SER A 169 -13.24 8.00 7.93
CA SER A 169 -13.25 7.85 9.39
C SER A 169 -12.44 6.66 9.89
N ASN A 170 -12.26 5.63 9.07
CA ASN A 170 -11.51 4.42 9.39
C ASN A 170 -10.05 4.49 8.92
N THR A 171 -9.64 5.59 8.31
CA THR A 171 -8.27 5.78 7.83
C THR A 171 -7.29 5.85 9.01
N ILE A 172 -6.18 5.13 8.88
CA ILE A 172 -5.05 5.16 9.80
C ILE A 172 -3.86 5.74 9.03
N ALA A 173 -3.19 6.74 9.59
CA ALA A 173 -2.06 7.39 8.93
C ALA A 173 -0.89 7.56 9.91
N GLY A 174 0.34 7.45 9.41
CA GLY A 174 1.54 7.66 10.21
C GLY A 174 2.82 7.59 9.40
N ILE A 175 3.90 8.06 10.00
CA ILE A 175 5.26 7.98 9.47
C ILE A 175 5.87 6.68 9.95
N TYR A 176 6.40 5.91 9.00
CA TYR A 176 6.94 4.57 9.27
C TYR A 176 8.37 4.46 8.77
N TYR A 177 9.18 3.79 9.57
CA TYR A 177 10.47 3.27 9.15
C TYR A 177 10.28 1.91 8.48
N ILE A 178 10.87 1.71 7.30
CA ILE A 178 10.72 0.52 6.46
C ILE A 178 12.07 -0.19 6.33
N PRO A 179 12.49 -1.01 7.32
CA PRO A 179 13.79 -1.68 7.30
C PRO A 179 13.89 -2.78 6.26
N PHE A 180 12.76 -3.33 5.86
CA PHE A 180 12.73 -4.46 4.94
C PHE A 180 11.57 -4.31 3.95
N LYS A 181 11.90 -4.44 2.68
CA LYS A 181 10.96 -4.49 1.57
C LYS A 181 11.45 -5.45 0.50
N THR A 182 10.53 -6.04 -0.25
CA THR A 182 10.83 -6.98 -1.33
C THR A 182 9.79 -6.87 -2.43
N GLY A 183 9.99 -7.62 -3.51
CA GLY A 183 9.08 -7.60 -4.65
C GLY A 183 9.13 -6.26 -5.37
N CYS A 184 7.98 -5.77 -5.73
CA CYS A 184 7.84 -4.54 -6.50
C CYS A 184 8.27 -3.29 -5.71
N SER A 185 8.19 -3.29 -4.38
CA SER A 185 8.71 -2.22 -3.53
C SER A 185 10.20 -1.95 -3.68
N LEU A 186 10.96 -2.88 -4.28
CA LEU A 186 12.38 -2.66 -4.61
C LEU A 186 12.56 -1.76 -5.83
N VAL A 187 11.56 -1.70 -6.70
CA VAL A 187 11.61 -0.92 -7.95
C VAL A 187 11.05 0.49 -7.75
N PHE A 188 10.04 0.60 -6.90
CA PHE A 188 9.39 1.87 -6.59
C PHE A 188 9.55 2.23 -5.13
N SER A 189 9.99 3.44 -4.88
CA SER A 189 9.99 4.05 -3.55
C SER A 189 8.93 5.13 -3.49
N TYR A 190 8.11 5.09 -2.45
CA TYR A 190 7.02 6.03 -2.22
C TYR A 190 7.36 6.96 -1.07
N SER A 191 7.10 8.27 -1.23
CA SER A 191 7.11 9.21 -0.10
C SER A 191 5.88 9.04 0.77
N GLY A 192 4.74 8.69 0.15
CA GLY A 192 3.49 8.32 0.78
C GLY A 192 2.79 7.23 0.00
N GLN A 193 1.95 6.46 0.68
CA GLN A 193 1.20 5.37 0.09
C GLN A 193 -0.12 5.18 0.83
N SER A 194 -1.22 5.16 0.09
CA SER A 194 -2.57 4.94 0.60
C SER A 194 -3.13 3.63 0.08
N ILE A 195 -3.23 2.62 0.91
CA ILE A 195 -3.63 1.26 0.57
C ILE A 195 -4.68 0.71 1.56
N PRO A 196 -5.50 -0.27 1.14
CA PRO A 196 -5.50 -1.00 -0.12
C PRO A 196 -6.15 -0.20 -1.26
N ASN A 197 -5.86 -0.57 -2.52
CA ASN A 197 -6.51 0.03 -3.69
C ASN A 197 -7.86 -0.58 -4.03
N ARG A 198 -8.21 -1.68 -3.42
CA ARG A 198 -9.48 -2.38 -3.61
C ARG A 198 -10.66 -1.57 -3.10
N LEU A 199 -11.55 -1.17 -4.01
CA LEU A 199 -12.63 -0.22 -3.73
C LEU A 199 -13.65 -0.74 -2.72
N ASP A 200 -13.97 -2.02 -2.75
CA ASP A 200 -14.90 -2.66 -1.81
C ASP A 200 -14.34 -2.66 -0.38
N VAL A 201 -13.03 -2.90 -0.23
CA VAL A 201 -12.35 -2.83 1.08
C VAL A 201 -12.25 -1.39 1.57
N LYS A 202 -11.89 -0.43 0.70
CA LYS A 202 -11.87 0.99 1.06
C LYS A 202 -13.20 1.48 1.62
N LYS A 203 -14.30 1.12 0.97
CA LYS A 203 -15.65 1.53 1.39
C LYS A 203 -16.03 1.01 2.76
N ASP A 204 -15.62 -0.20 3.10
CA ASP A 204 -15.98 -0.90 4.32
C ASP A 204 -14.98 -0.63 5.47
N LYS A 205 -13.69 -0.71 5.19
CA LYS A 205 -12.61 -0.70 6.17
C LYS A 205 -11.76 0.57 6.20
N GLY A 206 -11.87 1.43 5.19
CA GLY A 206 -11.00 2.59 5.02
C GLY A 206 -9.67 2.24 4.35
N VAL A 207 -8.64 3.03 4.65
CA VAL A 207 -7.28 2.86 4.14
C VAL A 207 -6.26 3.02 5.27
N LYS A 208 -5.07 2.46 5.05
CA LYS A 208 -3.87 2.79 5.82
C LYS A 208 -2.97 3.66 4.96
N ILE A 209 -2.49 4.74 5.56
CA ILE A 209 -1.60 5.69 4.91
C ILE A 209 -0.25 5.61 5.59
N TYR A 210 0.76 5.30 4.81
CA TYR A 210 2.14 5.21 5.25
C TYR A 210 2.96 6.33 4.64
N PHE A 211 3.74 7.02 5.46
CA PHE A 211 4.74 7.99 5.02
C PHE A 211 6.12 7.44 5.30
N ASP A 212 6.98 7.45 4.29
CA ASP A 212 8.40 7.13 4.42
C ASP A 212 9.19 8.43 4.55
N ALA A 213 9.61 8.75 5.77
CA ALA A 213 10.37 9.97 6.05
C ALA A 213 11.75 9.92 5.38
N VAL A 214 12.40 8.76 5.35
CA VAL A 214 13.73 8.60 4.75
C VAL A 214 13.69 8.85 3.25
N GLU A 215 12.73 8.24 2.57
CA GLU A 215 12.52 8.45 1.13
C GLU A 215 12.12 9.91 0.84
N THR A 216 11.26 10.47 1.68
CA THR A 216 10.83 11.87 1.56
C THR A 216 12.01 12.82 1.67
N MET A 217 12.87 12.64 2.67
CA MET A 217 14.08 13.45 2.84
C MET A 217 15.07 13.31 1.67
N ALA A 218 15.27 12.08 1.20
CA ALA A 218 16.13 11.82 0.03
C ALA A 218 15.61 12.54 -1.22
N ARG A 219 14.30 12.56 -1.44
CA ARG A 219 13.69 13.33 -2.55
C ARG A 219 13.83 14.83 -2.40
N VAL A 220 13.67 15.35 -1.18
CA VAL A 220 13.91 16.79 -0.92
C VAL A 220 15.34 17.19 -1.28
N GLU A 221 16.33 16.42 -0.82
CA GLU A 221 17.73 16.69 -1.16
C GLU A 221 18.01 16.56 -2.67
N GLN A 222 17.39 15.60 -3.33
CA GLN A 222 17.51 15.45 -4.79
C GLN A 222 16.89 16.64 -5.54
N VAL A 223 15.71 17.12 -5.12
CA VAL A 223 15.07 18.31 -5.70
C VAL A 223 15.91 19.55 -5.43
N LYS A 224 16.41 19.70 -4.21
CA LYS A 224 17.31 20.79 -3.82
C LYS A 224 18.56 20.84 -4.71
N SER A 225 19.22 19.69 -4.92
CA SER A 225 20.36 19.60 -5.84
C SER A 225 20.01 20.07 -7.25
N LYS A 226 18.90 19.58 -7.81
CA LYS A 226 18.43 19.98 -9.15
C LYS A 226 18.09 21.48 -9.24
N VAL A 227 17.46 22.04 -8.21
CA VAL A 227 17.15 23.48 -8.16
C VAL A 227 18.44 24.29 -8.14
N LEU A 228 19.46 23.83 -7.41
CA LEU A 228 20.78 24.45 -7.37
C LEU A 228 21.50 24.43 -8.72
N ASP A 229 21.36 23.34 -9.46
CA ASP A 229 21.97 23.22 -10.80
C ASP A 229 21.28 24.16 -11.81
N ILE A 230 19.94 24.31 -11.73
CA ILE A 230 19.15 25.16 -12.63
C ILE A 230 19.34 26.65 -12.29
N PHE A 231 19.47 27.02 -11.01
CA PHE A 231 19.55 28.40 -10.54
C PHE A 231 20.89 28.69 -9.88
N ALA A 232 21.99 28.31 -10.55
CA ALA A 232 23.34 28.46 -10.02
C ALA A 232 23.69 29.92 -9.58
N ASP A 233 23.13 30.90 -10.27
CA ASP A 233 23.36 32.33 -9.99
C ASP A 233 22.48 32.88 -8.83
N ALA A 234 21.38 32.16 -8.46
CA ALA A 234 20.50 32.55 -7.37
C ALA A 234 20.76 31.75 -6.07
N ARG A 235 21.91 31.11 -5.98
CA ARG A 235 22.26 30.08 -5.01
C ARG A 235 22.00 30.46 -3.55
N SER A 236 22.45 31.63 -3.11
CA SER A 236 22.32 32.02 -1.71
C SER A 236 20.88 32.37 -1.28
N SER A 237 20.13 33.07 -2.12
CA SER A 237 18.79 33.53 -1.76
C SER A 237 17.71 32.46 -1.86
N VAL A 238 17.95 31.41 -2.64
CA VAL A 238 17.01 30.30 -2.82
C VAL A 238 17.33 29.17 -1.83
N ILE A 239 18.60 28.84 -1.61
CA ILE A 239 19.05 27.77 -0.71
C ILE A 239 18.73 28.11 0.74
N ASP A 240 18.97 29.34 1.17
CA ASP A 240 18.68 29.76 2.55
C ASP A 240 17.20 29.75 2.87
N LYS A 241 16.33 29.74 1.87
CA LYS A 241 14.87 29.57 1.98
C LYS A 241 14.41 28.12 1.92
N PHE A 242 15.23 27.19 1.42
CA PHE A 242 15.01 25.74 1.47
C PHE A 242 15.56 25.14 2.77
N GLN A 243 15.23 25.74 3.89
CA GLN A 243 15.65 25.33 5.23
C GLN A 243 14.70 24.26 5.83
N PRO A 244 14.97 23.70 7.01
CA PRO A 244 14.33 22.50 7.61
C PRO A 244 12.82 22.46 7.58
N ASP A 245 12.14 23.61 7.55
CA ASP A 245 10.68 23.70 7.38
C ASP A 245 10.16 23.06 6.07
N ALA A 246 11.02 22.84 5.10
CA ALA A 246 10.66 22.20 3.85
C ALA A 246 10.29 20.72 4.03
N VAL A 247 10.86 20.03 5.02
CA VAL A 247 10.53 18.63 5.32
C VAL A 247 9.15 18.56 5.94
N ASP A 248 8.84 19.42 6.88
CA ASP A 248 7.52 19.49 7.50
C ASP A 248 6.46 19.84 6.44
N GLN A 249 6.70 20.83 5.61
CA GLN A 249 5.78 21.20 4.52
C GLN A 249 5.60 20.07 3.51
N LEU A 250 6.66 19.31 3.19
CA LEU A 250 6.56 18.18 2.27
C LEU A 250 5.77 17.03 2.88
N VAL A 251 5.97 16.74 4.17
CA VAL A 251 5.16 15.76 4.92
C VAL A 251 3.70 16.19 4.91
N TRP A 252 3.40 17.47 5.13
CA TRP A 252 2.05 18.00 5.08
C TRP A 252 1.42 17.86 3.70
N HIS A 253 2.16 18.20 2.65
CA HIS A 253 1.68 18.07 1.27
C HIS A 253 1.37 16.63 0.91
N VAL A 254 2.30 15.71 1.24
CA VAL A 254 2.11 14.28 1.00
C VAL A 254 0.95 13.74 1.84
N ALA A 255 0.83 14.15 3.11
CA ALA A 255 -0.29 13.75 3.97
C ALA A 255 -1.65 14.18 3.39
N ALA A 256 -1.78 15.43 2.95
CA ALA A 256 -3.01 15.91 2.33
C ALA A 256 -3.33 15.17 1.02
N HIS A 257 -2.32 14.86 0.22
CA HIS A 257 -2.44 14.11 -1.02
C HIS A 257 -2.96 12.68 -0.76
N GLU A 258 -2.34 11.95 0.18
CA GLU A 258 -2.72 10.57 0.49
C GLU A 258 -4.09 10.48 1.18
N VAL A 259 -4.44 11.42 2.06
CA VAL A 259 -5.81 11.53 2.59
C VAL A 259 -6.80 11.82 1.47
N GLY A 260 -6.38 12.60 0.46
CA GLY A 260 -7.15 12.82 -0.76
C GLY A 260 -7.47 11.50 -1.48
N HIS A 261 -6.52 10.58 -1.61
CA HIS A 261 -6.74 9.26 -2.20
C HIS A 261 -7.78 8.42 -1.44
N ALA A 262 -7.83 8.52 -0.12
CA ALA A 262 -8.86 7.86 0.69
C ALA A 262 -10.27 8.32 0.33
N ILE A 263 -10.42 9.60 -0.06
CA ILE A 263 -11.70 10.21 -0.40
C ILE A 263 -12.04 10.00 -1.88
N TYR A 264 -11.09 10.29 -2.75
CA TYR A 264 -11.33 10.36 -4.20
C TYR A 264 -11.39 9.00 -4.88
N GLY A 265 -10.70 7.99 -4.36
CA GLY A 265 -10.77 6.62 -4.88
C GLY A 265 -12.17 5.99 -4.82
N ILE A 266 -13.09 6.62 -4.09
CA ILE A 266 -14.49 6.16 -3.93
C ILE A 266 -15.44 6.85 -4.90
N ARG A 267 -15.01 7.95 -5.54
CA ARG A 267 -15.83 8.67 -6.52
C ARG A 267 -15.62 8.11 -7.93
N SER A 268 -16.70 7.87 -8.64
CA SER A 268 -16.62 7.59 -10.08
C SER A 268 -16.15 8.86 -10.82
N ILE A 269 -15.40 8.68 -11.91
CA ILE A 269 -14.94 9.78 -12.78
C ILE A 269 -16.10 10.69 -13.21
N SER A 270 -17.32 10.15 -13.38
CA SER A 270 -18.52 10.92 -13.72
C SER A 270 -18.94 11.93 -12.65
N GLN A 271 -18.50 11.78 -11.41
CA GLN A 271 -18.78 12.73 -10.32
C GLN A 271 -17.78 13.89 -10.24
N PHE A 272 -16.69 13.82 -11.01
CA PHE A 272 -15.70 14.91 -11.13
C PHE A 272 -16.07 15.95 -12.19
N ILE A 273 -16.98 15.63 -13.10
CA ILE A 273 -17.35 16.46 -14.25
C ILE A 273 -18.59 17.35 -13.95
N GLN A 274 -19.14 17.23 -12.77
CA GLN A 274 -20.18 18.10 -12.25
C GLN A 274 -19.63 19.15 -11.28
#